data_83cb054782f3f051bbfc0b324fa14d34
#
_entry.id   83cb054782f3f051bbfc0b324fa14d34
#
_cell.length_a   1.000
_cell.length_b   1.000
_cell.length_c   1.000
_cell.angle_alpha   90.00
_cell.angle_beta   90.00
_cell.angle_gamma   90.00
#
_symmetry.space_group_name_H-M   'P 1'
#
loop_
_entity.id
_entity.type
_entity.pdbx_description
1 polymer ?
#
loop_
_entity_poly.entity_id
_entity_poly.type
_entity_poly.pdbx_seq_one_letter_code
_entity_poly.pdbx_strand_id
1 'polypeptide(L)'
;MSKKLIRFDWAIKKLLRNKANFVVLEGFLSELLFEDIKIKRILESESNQDDEFDKYNRVDILTENSRSEMILIEIQNTYEIDYFQRIIYGASKTIVEYIDLGQEFIDIKKVISINIVYFDLGQGKDYIYKGSTNFQGLHTKDILQLSRRQKEKFDKEHVSDIFPEYYILKVSKFANITNDTLDQWMYFLKNSEVKDTFRAKGLKEAKDVLDIMRLNQDQTYSYNRYLEFLHYKASEIMSLRDQAAEFREIQEREITEKVTSEITEKVTSEVTEKVTSEVTEKVTSEVTEKVTSEVTEKVTSETMIEVAKNAIKNGLSDEIIIQITNLSILEIKKLRKKINKI
;
A
#
# COMPACT_ATOMS: atom_id res chain seq x y z
N MET A 1 -21.25 34.39 5.77
CA MET A 1 -20.39 33.71 4.80
C MET A 1 -18.95 33.85 5.27
N SER A 2 -18.24 32.77 5.52
CA SER A 2 -16.82 32.84 5.88
C SER A 2 -16.02 33.43 4.71
N LYS A 3 -15.12 34.35 5.01
CA LYS A 3 -14.23 34.91 3.99
C LYS A 3 -13.17 33.88 3.63
N LYS A 4 -13.03 33.63 2.33
CA LYS A 4 -11.93 32.79 1.82
C LYS A 4 -10.64 33.57 1.94
N LEU A 5 -9.65 33.00 2.63
CA LEU A 5 -8.33 33.58 2.83
C LEU A 5 -7.34 33.05 1.80
N ILE A 6 -6.21 33.76 1.71
CA ILE A 6 -5.06 33.31 0.93
C ILE A 6 -4.54 32.00 1.53
N ARG A 7 -4.20 31.05 0.71
CA ARG A 7 -3.60 29.79 1.15
C ARG A 7 -2.27 30.04 1.87
N PHE A 8 -2.06 29.30 2.95
CA PHE A 8 -0.88 29.48 3.80
C PHE A 8 0.43 29.18 3.07
N ASP A 9 0.44 28.17 2.19
CA ASP A 9 1.60 27.80 1.38
C ASP A 9 2.07 28.92 0.41
N TRP A 10 1.15 29.68 -0.15
CA TRP A 10 1.49 30.86 -0.93
C TRP A 10 1.86 32.06 -0.02
N ALA A 11 1.10 32.22 1.06
CA ALA A 11 1.28 33.34 1.97
C ALA A 11 2.64 33.31 2.68
N ILE A 12 3.08 32.15 3.12
CA ILE A 12 4.38 31.99 3.80
C ILE A 12 5.54 32.43 2.90
N LYS A 13 5.42 32.21 1.61
CA LYS A 13 6.44 32.60 0.62
C LYS A 13 6.43 34.07 0.29
N LYS A 14 5.27 34.70 0.22
CA LYS A 14 5.09 36.04 -0.35
C LYS A 14 4.79 37.12 0.70
N LEU A 15 4.06 36.80 1.76
CA LEU A 15 3.57 37.76 2.73
C LEU A 15 4.22 37.62 4.10
N LEU A 16 4.40 36.38 4.57
CA LEU A 16 4.84 36.12 5.94
C LEU A 16 6.36 36.30 6.14
N ARG A 17 7.11 36.49 5.06
CA ARG A 17 8.53 36.89 5.13
C ARG A 17 8.70 38.33 5.55
N ASN A 18 7.67 39.17 5.45
CA ASN A 18 7.72 40.55 5.94
C ASN A 18 7.62 40.54 7.47
N LYS A 19 8.54 41.25 8.13
CA LYS A 19 8.61 41.36 9.59
C LYS A 19 7.29 41.84 10.21
N ALA A 20 6.54 42.70 9.51
CA ALA A 20 5.23 43.18 9.96
C ALA A 20 4.19 42.06 10.12
N ASN A 21 4.38 40.91 9.46
CA ASN A 21 3.46 39.79 9.44
C ASN A 21 3.98 38.59 10.25
N PHE A 22 5.11 38.71 10.94
CA PHE A 22 5.67 37.62 11.75
C PHE A 22 4.70 37.10 12.81
N VAL A 23 3.81 37.93 13.29
CA VAL A 23 2.78 37.55 14.27
C VAL A 23 1.93 36.33 13.86
N VAL A 24 1.67 36.17 12.57
CA VAL A 24 0.94 35.02 12.02
C VAL A 24 1.78 33.74 12.14
N LEU A 25 3.03 33.82 11.72
CA LEU A 25 3.96 32.68 11.77
C LEU A 25 4.35 32.34 13.22
N GLU A 26 4.63 33.35 14.04
CA GLU A 26 4.86 33.17 15.49
C GLU A 26 3.67 32.50 16.18
N GLY A 27 2.44 32.88 15.81
CA GLY A 27 1.24 32.27 16.32
C GLY A 27 1.16 30.78 16.00
N PHE A 28 1.36 30.43 14.72
CA PHE A 28 1.40 29.03 14.28
C PHE A 28 2.48 28.22 15.01
N LEU A 29 3.69 28.74 15.05
CA LEU A 29 4.82 28.09 15.71
C LEU A 29 4.59 27.92 17.21
N SER A 30 4.01 28.94 17.86
CA SER A 30 3.74 28.87 19.30
C SER A 30 2.73 27.79 19.65
N GLU A 31 1.67 27.63 18.83
CA GLU A 31 0.69 26.56 19.04
C GLU A 31 1.28 25.17 18.77
N LEU A 32 2.09 25.02 17.70
CA LEU A 32 2.68 23.74 17.34
C LEU A 32 3.75 23.28 18.35
N LEU A 33 4.58 24.20 18.84
CA LEU A 33 5.69 23.90 19.73
C LEU A 33 5.33 23.97 21.22
N PHE A 34 4.08 24.37 21.53
CA PHE A 34 3.54 24.57 22.89
C PHE A 34 4.39 25.54 23.74
N GLU A 35 4.93 26.59 23.10
CA GLU A 35 5.75 27.61 23.74
C GLU A 35 5.64 28.95 23.01
N ASP A 36 5.95 30.05 23.67
CA ASP A 36 5.91 31.38 23.05
C ASP A 36 7.10 31.59 22.13
N ILE A 37 6.90 31.42 20.82
CA ILE A 37 7.92 31.60 19.80
C ILE A 37 7.94 33.06 19.33
N LYS A 38 9.14 33.65 19.30
CA LYS A 38 9.43 34.97 18.70
C LYS A 38 10.47 34.81 17.62
N ILE A 39 10.16 35.26 16.42
CA ILE A 39 11.08 35.23 15.27
C ILE A 39 12.01 36.45 15.36
N LYS A 40 13.31 36.19 15.44
CA LYS A 40 14.34 37.19 15.43
C LYS A 40 14.60 37.69 14.00
N ARG A 41 14.73 36.75 13.07
CA ARG A 41 14.96 37.03 11.64
C ARG A 41 14.56 35.84 10.78
N ILE A 42 14.25 36.13 9.52
CA ILE A 42 14.17 35.14 8.46
C ILE A 42 15.52 35.07 7.78
N LEU A 43 15.99 33.87 7.51
CA LEU A 43 17.25 33.59 6.83
C LEU A 43 16.95 33.23 5.39
N GLU A 44 17.81 33.63 4.47
CA GLU A 44 17.71 33.20 3.08
C GLU A 44 18.27 31.77 2.99
N SER A 45 17.50 30.84 2.47
CA SER A 45 18.00 29.52 2.11
C SER A 45 18.44 29.56 0.64
N GLU A 46 19.59 28.96 0.31
CA GLU A 46 20.10 28.87 -1.07
C GLU A 46 19.17 28.11 -2.03
N SER A 47 18.24 27.33 -1.52
CA SER A 47 17.24 26.61 -2.31
C SER A 47 16.22 27.49 -3.04
N ASN A 48 16.31 28.80 -2.95
CA ASN A 48 15.40 29.74 -3.63
C ASN A 48 15.79 30.11 -5.07
N GLN A 49 16.83 29.51 -5.65
CA GLN A 49 17.32 29.86 -6.99
C GLN A 49 16.86 28.96 -8.13
N ASP A 50 16.11 27.91 -7.87
CA ASP A 50 15.74 26.92 -8.86
C ASP A 50 14.47 27.29 -9.65
N ASP A 51 14.39 26.79 -10.86
CA ASP A 51 13.46 27.00 -11.96
C ASP A 51 12.05 27.52 -11.63
N GLU A 52 11.48 28.30 -12.55
CA GLU A 52 10.16 28.93 -12.41
C GLU A 52 9.01 27.92 -12.14
N PHE A 53 9.17 26.67 -12.55
CA PHE A 53 8.24 25.57 -12.28
C PHE A 53 8.41 24.95 -10.89
N ASP A 54 9.63 24.85 -10.36
CA ASP A 54 9.91 24.34 -9.00
C ASP A 54 9.51 25.34 -7.91
N LYS A 55 9.41 26.62 -8.25
CA LYS A 55 9.01 27.70 -7.33
C LYS A 55 7.66 27.49 -6.64
N TYR A 56 6.77 26.70 -7.22
CA TYR A 56 5.43 26.47 -6.68
C TYR A 56 5.30 25.16 -5.87
N ASN A 57 6.22 24.23 -6.04
CA ASN A 57 6.16 22.93 -5.37
C ASN A 57 6.78 22.94 -3.97
N ARG A 58 7.76 23.82 -3.75
CA ARG A 58 8.53 23.90 -2.51
C ARG A 58 8.41 25.27 -1.89
N VAL A 59 8.15 25.29 -0.59
CA VAL A 59 8.23 26.51 0.19
C VAL A 59 9.05 26.21 1.42
N ASP A 60 10.28 26.72 1.42
CA ASP A 60 11.18 26.61 2.55
C ASP A 60 11.36 27.99 3.17
N ILE A 61 11.10 28.10 4.46
CA ILE A 61 11.47 29.26 5.25
C ILE A 61 12.36 28.79 6.38
N LEU A 62 13.52 29.41 6.48
CA LEU A 62 14.40 29.24 7.62
C LEU A 62 14.32 30.49 8.50
N THR A 63 14.02 30.30 9.78
CA THR A 63 13.94 31.37 10.76
C THR A 63 14.87 31.07 11.92
N GLU A 64 15.36 32.15 12.56
CA GLU A 64 16.03 32.09 13.86
C GLU A 64 15.08 32.67 14.90
N ASN A 65 14.79 31.91 15.97
CA ASN A 65 13.98 32.40 17.08
C ASN A 65 14.84 33.14 18.13
N SER A 66 14.17 33.68 19.15
CA SER A 66 14.83 34.43 20.22
C SER A 66 15.84 33.61 21.04
N ARG A 67 15.76 32.28 21.02
CA ARG A 67 16.71 31.36 21.65
C ARG A 67 17.82 30.89 20.73
N SER A 68 17.97 31.56 19.57
CA SER A 68 18.94 31.19 18.53
C SER A 68 18.75 29.77 17.96
N GLU A 69 17.59 29.19 18.10
CA GLU A 69 17.24 27.92 17.44
C GLU A 69 16.82 28.19 15.99
N MET A 70 17.15 27.26 15.12
CA MET A 70 16.85 27.34 13.69
C MET A 70 15.54 26.60 13.43
N ILE A 71 14.52 27.28 12.91
CA ILE A 71 13.24 26.69 12.57
C ILE A 71 13.12 26.67 11.04
N LEU A 72 13.20 25.45 10.49
CA LEU A 72 13.00 25.18 9.06
C LEU A 72 11.55 24.77 8.84
N ILE A 73 10.82 25.53 8.01
CA ILE A 73 9.43 25.21 7.65
C ILE A 73 9.41 24.85 6.18
N GLU A 74 9.06 23.64 5.89
CA GLU A 74 8.92 23.11 4.55
C GLU A 74 7.45 22.81 4.26
N ILE A 75 6.93 23.27 3.11
CA ILE A 75 5.56 22.99 2.68
C ILE A 75 5.60 22.29 1.33
N GLN A 76 5.06 21.08 1.30
CA GLN A 76 5.08 20.24 0.11
C GLN A 76 3.67 19.85 -0.31
N ASN A 77 3.30 20.18 -1.55
CA ASN A 77 2.00 19.87 -2.13
C ASN A 77 1.98 18.56 -2.91
N THR A 78 3.12 18.16 -3.48
CA THR A 78 3.25 16.99 -4.37
C THR A 78 3.89 15.84 -3.62
N TYR A 79 3.37 14.62 -3.83
CA TYR A 79 3.93 13.39 -3.26
C TYR A 79 5.35 13.14 -3.77
N GLU A 80 6.25 12.85 -2.85
CA GLU A 80 7.62 12.37 -3.11
C GLU A 80 7.85 11.10 -2.28
N ILE A 81 8.34 10.04 -2.93
CA ILE A 81 8.55 8.74 -2.28
C ILE A 81 9.68 8.79 -1.24
N ASP A 82 10.66 9.62 -1.46
CA ASP A 82 11.88 9.81 -0.65
C ASP A 82 11.82 11.03 0.28
N TYR A 83 10.60 11.50 0.58
CA TYR A 83 10.40 12.72 1.37
C TYR A 83 11.01 12.63 2.78
N PHE A 84 11.06 11.46 3.40
CA PHE A 84 11.73 11.29 4.70
C PHE A 84 13.24 11.54 4.61
N GLN A 85 13.89 11.09 3.54
CA GLN A 85 15.31 11.33 3.30
C GLN A 85 15.57 12.82 3.06
N ARG A 86 14.65 13.48 2.37
CA ARG A 86 14.68 14.91 2.15
C ARG A 86 14.58 15.72 3.44
N ILE A 87 13.70 15.35 4.38
CA ILE A 87 13.60 15.97 5.70
C ILE A 87 14.96 15.93 6.43
N ILE A 88 15.63 14.76 6.43
CA ILE A 88 16.95 14.58 7.04
C ILE A 88 17.99 15.46 6.33
N TYR A 89 17.98 15.47 4.99
CA TYR A 89 18.90 16.29 4.20
C TYR A 89 18.75 17.78 4.51
N GLY A 90 17.52 18.31 4.56
CA GLY A 90 17.24 19.72 4.87
C GLY A 90 17.74 20.13 6.25
N ALA A 91 17.48 19.32 7.27
CA ALA A 91 17.97 19.57 8.63
C ALA A 91 19.50 19.52 8.69
N SER A 92 20.14 18.55 8.03
CA SER A 92 21.59 18.41 8.00
C SER A 92 22.25 19.57 7.26
N LYS A 93 21.70 19.97 6.12
CA LYS A 93 22.17 21.14 5.35
C LYS A 93 22.10 22.40 6.19
N THR A 94 20.99 22.64 6.89
CA THR A 94 20.85 23.80 7.80
C THR A 94 21.93 23.81 8.88
N ILE A 95 22.27 22.66 9.47
CA ILE A 95 23.36 22.59 10.47
C ILE A 95 24.70 22.99 9.85
N VAL A 96 25.02 22.46 8.66
CA VAL A 96 26.31 22.70 8.00
C VAL A 96 26.43 24.15 7.52
N GLU A 97 25.35 24.73 7.01
CA GLU A 97 25.36 26.14 6.49
C GLU A 97 25.48 27.17 7.59
N TYR A 98 25.07 26.86 8.81
CA TYR A 98 25.05 27.83 9.92
C TYR A 98 26.05 27.54 11.05
N ILE A 99 27.04 26.70 10.78
CA ILE A 99 28.24 26.58 11.58
C ILE A 99 29.41 27.16 10.78
N ASP A 100 30.03 28.23 11.28
CA ASP A 100 31.15 28.86 10.60
C ASP A 100 32.44 28.08 10.77
N LEU A 101 33.33 28.17 9.79
CA LEU A 101 34.66 27.59 9.85
C LEU A 101 35.41 28.08 11.08
N GLY A 102 35.84 27.16 11.93
CA GLY A 102 36.60 27.46 13.17
C GLY A 102 35.76 27.67 14.42
N GLN A 103 34.41 27.59 14.31
CA GLN A 103 33.55 27.51 15.49
C GLN A 103 33.67 26.16 16.20
N GLU A 104 33.41 26.15 17.50
CA GLU A 104 33.33 24.90 18.27
C GLU A 104 32.03 24.16 17.99
N PHE A 105 32.02 22.85 18.05
CA PHE A 105 30.80 22.06 17.87
C PHE A 105 29.68 22.38 18.89
N ILE A 106 30.00 23.02 19.99
CA ILE A 106 29.01 23.50 20.96
C ILE A 106 28.13 24.61 20.37
N ASP A 107 28.63 25.33 19.36
CA ASP A 107 27.91 26.40 18.69
C ASP A 107 26.88 25.93 17.65
N ILE A 108 26.80 24.60 17.43
CA ILE A 108 25.76 24.02 16.59
C ILE A 108 24.38 24.35 17.18
N LYS A 109 23.58 25.06 16.39
CA LYS A 109 22.23 25.45 16.79
C LYS A 109 21.28 24.28 16.65
N LYS A 110 20.34 24.15 17.59
CA LYS A 110 19.23 23.20 17.45
C LYS A 110 18.42 23.54 16.21
N VAL A 111 18.12 22.52 15.41
CA VAL A 111 17.23 22.63 14.25
C VAL A 111 15.87 22.03 14.59
N ILE A 112 14.80 22.78 14.35
CA ILE A 112 13.42 22.33 14.41
C ILE A 112 12.90 22.30 12.98
N SER A 113 12.70 21.10 12.43
CA SER A 113 12.20 20.89 11.07
C SER A 113 10.71 20.64 11.09
N ILE A 114 9.93 21.55 10.49
CA ILE A 114 8.47 21.51 10.42
C ILE A 114 8.07 21.25 8.97
N ASN A 115 7.44 20.11 8.74
CA ASN A 115 7.11 19.58 7.42
C ASN A 115 5.59 19.52 7.25
N ILE A 116 5.03 20.44 6.47
CA ILE A 116 3.59 20.53 6.20
C ILE A 116 3.34 19.89 4.85
N VAL A 117 2.66 18.72 4.84
CA VAL A 117 2.42 17.94 3.63
C VAL A 117 0.93 17.84 3.31
N TYR A 118 0.60 18.05 2.03
CA TYR A 118 -0.76 17.95 1.50
C TYR A 118 -1.06 16.61 0.82
N PHE A 119 -0.18 15.63 1.01
CA PHE A 119 -0.32 14.26 0.55
C PHE A 119 -0.23 13.27 1.72
N ASP A 120 -0.51 12.01 1.46
CA ASP A 120 -0.40 10.96 2.47
C ASP A 120 1.05 10.48 2.56
N LEU A 121 1.69 10.74 3.69
CA LEU A 121 3.08 10.37 3.97
C LEU A 121 3.12 9.30 5.05
N GLY A 122 3.66 8.14 4.70
CA GLY A 122 3.78 7.01 5.60
C GLY A 122 2.43 6.49 6.12
N GLN A 123 2.46 5.48 6.96
CA GLN A 123 1.28 4.89 7.58
C GLN A 123 1.16 5.33 9.05
N GLY A 124 -0.06 5.62 9.48
CA GLY A 124 -0.37 6.02 10.86
C GLY A 124 -1.75 6.65 10.95
N LYS A 125 -2.29 6.72 12.18
CA LYS A 125 -3.66 7.20 12.44
C LYS A 125 -3.72 8.70 12.66
N ASP A 126 -2.64 9.30 13.16
CA ASP A 126 -2.57 10.71 13.49
C ASP A 126 -2.26 11.58 12.26
N TYR A 127 -2.53 12.85 12.35
CA TYR A 127 -2.23 13.86 11.34
C TYR A 127 -1.06 14.77 11.73
N ILE A 128 -0.57 14.70 12.99
CA ILE A 128 0.62 15.40 13.48
C ILE A 128 1.54 14.39 14.15
N TYR A 129 2.80 14.38 13.72
CA TYR A 129 3.83 13.51 14.30
C TYR A 129 5.02 14.35 14.74
N LYS A 130 5.54 14.04 15.93
CA LYS A 130 6.78 14.60 16.45
C LYS A 130 7.85 13.51 16.46
N GLY A 131 9.03 13.83 15.92
CA GLY A 131 10.22 13.00 15.94
C GLY A 131 11.32 13.67 16.78
N SER A 132 11.93 12.90 17.67
CA SER A 132 13.08 13.32 18.48
C SER A 132 14.08 12.19 18.59
N THR A 133 15.35 12.53 18.84
CA THR A 133 16.43 11.55 19.01
C THR A 133 16.65 11.24 20.47
N ASN A 134 16.48 9.96 20.84
CA ASN A 134 16.80 9.46 22.18
C ASN A 134 17.79 8.29 22.08
N PHE A 135 18.70 8.20 23.04
CA PHE A 135 19.67 7.10 23.13
C PHE A 135 19.26 6.19 24.28
N GLN A 136 18.85 4.96 23.94
CA GLN A 136 18.42 3.97 24.89
C GLN A 136 19.53 2.93 25.13
N GLY A 137 19.84 2.63 26.38
CA GLY A 137 20.75 1.56 26.77
C GLY A 137 20.29 0.20 26.23
N LEU A 138 21.16 -0.53 25.56
CA LEU A 138 20.80 -1.82 24.95
C LEU A 138 20.46 -2.88 25.99
N HIS A 139 21.12 -2.83 27.13
CA HIS A 139 20.97 -3.83 28.22
C HIS A 139 19.98 -3.38 29.31
N THR A 140 20.12 -2.15 29.79
CA THR A 140 19.35 -1.60 30.92
C THR A 140 18.06 -0.90 30.53
N LYS A 141 17.92 -0.55 29.23
CA LYS A 141 16.76 0.18 28.66
C LYS A 141 16.56 1.59 29.24
N ASP A 142 17.51 2.11 30.00
CA ASP A 142 17.54 3.50 30.46
C ASP A 142 17.76 4.47 29.29
N ILE A 143 17.47 5.75 29.52
CA ILE A 143 17.70 6.81 28.55
C ILE A 143 18.97 7.57 28.95
N LEU A 144 19.93 7.71 28.03
CA LEU A 144 21.16 8.44 28.23
C LEU A 144 20.88 9.89 28.58
N GLN A 145 21.44 10.37 29.67
CA GLN A 145 21.24 11.72 30.18
C GLN A 145 22.52 12.55 30.06
N LEU A 146 22.38 13.87 29.98
CA LEU A 146 23.52 14.78 30.13
C LEU A 146 24.04 14.74 31.55
N SER A 147 25.38 14.75 31.71
CA SER A 147 26.01 14.99 32.99
C SER A 147 25.74 16.42 33.48
N ARG A 148 25.84 16.67 34.78
CA ARG A 148 25.65 18.01 35.34
C ARG A 148 26.50 19.08 34.62
N ARG A 149 27.77 18.78 34.38
CA ARG A 149 28.69 19.71 33.67
C ARG A 149 28.26 19.98 32.24
N GLN A 150 27.72 18.97 31.55
CA GLN A 150 27.20 19.15 30.19
C GLN A 150 25.93 20.01 30.19
N LYS A 151 25.02 19.80 31.15
CA LYS A 151 23.82 20.63 31.28
C LYS A 151 24.18 22.09 31.51
N GLU A 152 25.10 22.37 32.44
CA GLU A 152 25.59 23.70 32.75
C GLU A 152 26.29 24.35 31.53
N LYS A 153 27.11 23.57 30.78
CA LYS A 153 27.86 24.10 29.63
C LYS A 153 27.01 24.31 28.39
N PHE A 154 26.05 23.41 28.13
CA PHE A 154 25.24 23.45 26.92
C PHE A 154 23.94 24.25 27.12
N ASP A 155 23.57 24.57 28.34
CA ASP A 155 22.26 25.15 28.69
C ASP A 155 21.11 24.31 28.16
N LYS A 156 21.21 22.97 28.36
CA LYS A 156 20.23 21.97 27.92
C LYS A 156 19.97 20.95 29.01
N GLU A 157 18.72 20.51 29.12
CA GLU A 157 18.32 19.52 30.12
C GLU A 157 18.50 18.07 29.64
N HIS A 158 18.20 17.84 28.35
CA HIS A 158 18.19 16.51 27.77
C HIS A 158 19.13 16.39 26.57
N VAL A 159 19.60 15.16 26.30
CA VAL A 159 20.39 14.88 25.08
C VAL A 159 19.59 15.20 23.84
N SER A 160 18.28 14.91 23.83
CA SER A 160 17.37 15.25 22.73
C SER A 160 17.30 16.74 22.38
N ASP A 161 17.63 17.63 23.34
CA ASP A 161 17.59 19.09 23.11
C ASP A 161 18.73 19.59 22.22
N ILE A 162 19.76 18.75 22.03
CA ILE A 162 20.91 19.04 21.15
C ILE A 162 20.61 18.62 19.70
N PHE A 163 19.87 17.53 19.53
CA PHE A 163 19.59 16.96 18.22
C PHE A 163 18.45 17.66 17.51
N PRO A 164 18.37 17.54 16.16
CA PRO A 164 17.23 18.04 15.42
C PRO A 164 15.92 17.43 15.91
N GLU A 165 14.88 18.24 15.90
CA GLU A 165 13.50 17.86 16.20
C GLU A 165 12.65 18.00 14.94
N TYR A 166 11.78 17.03 14.69
CA TYR A 166 11.01 16.96 13.47
C TYR A 166 9.52 17.00 13.76
N TYR A 167 8.78 17.79 13.00
CA TYR A 167 7.31 17.79 13.00
C TYR A 167 6.81 17.48 11.60
N ILE A 168 5.84 16.58 11.49
CA ILE A 168 5.18 16.24 10.23
C ILE A 168 3.69 16.48 10.40
N LEU A 169 3.14 17.41 9.61
CA LEU A 169 1.73 17.79 9.62
C LEU A 169 1.09 17.28 8.32
N LYS A 170 0.27 16.23 8.42
CA LYS A 170 -0.44 15.59 7.29
C LYS A 170 -1.78 16.28 7.08
N VAL A 171 -1.80 17.43 6.40
CA VAL A 171 -2.98 18.29 6.25
C VAL A 171 -4.17 17.55 5.61
N SER A 172 -3.91 16.69 4.63
CA SER A 172 -4.95 15.88 3.97
C SER A 172 -5.68 14.95 4.92
N LYS A 173 -5.01 14.42 5.96
CA LYS A 173 -5.58 13.48 6.94
C LYS A 173 -6.42 14.13 8.03
N PHE A 174 -6.32 15.44 8.21
CA PHE A 174 -7.10 16.15 9.22
C PHE A 174 -8.59 16.07 8.92
N ALA A 175 -9.40 15.64 9.89
CA ALA A 175 -10.84 15.37 9.71
C ALA A 175 -11.74 16.61 9.83
N ASN A 176 -11.18 17.83 9.93
CA ASN A 176 -11.90 19.09 10.19
C ASN A 176 -12.62 19.17 11.57
N ILE A 177 -12.22 18.32 12.50
CA ILE A 177 -12.70 18.35 13.87
C ILE A 177 -11.65 19.12 14.69
N THR A 178 -12.06 20.20 15.34
CA THR A 178 -11.17 21.07 16.11
C THR A 178 -11.39 20.87 17.60
N ASN A 179 -10.50 20.14 18.25
CA ASN A 179 -10.55 19.83 19.68
C ASN A 179 -9.73 20.84 20.50
N ASP A 180 -8.69 21.38 19.93
CA ASP A 180 -7.76 22.32 20.55
C ASP A 180 -7.37 23.48 19.61
N THR A 181 -6.44 24.32 20.05
CA THR A 181 -5.98 25.49 19.29
C THR A 181 -5.07 25.10 18.14
N LEU A 182 -4.31 24.02 18.24
CA LEU A 182 -3.50 23.51 17.14
C LEU A 182 -4.38 22.94 16.01
N ASP A 183 -5.46 22.28 16.35
CA ASP A 183 -6.48 21.83 15.37
C ASP A 183 -7.11 22.99 14.59
N GLN A 184 -7.24 24.16 15.21
CA GLN A 184 -7.72 25.36 14.51
C GLN A 184 -6.73 25.82 13.43
N TRP A 185 -5.44 25.68 13.66
CA TRP A 185 -4.40 25.91 12.64
C TRP A 185 -4.47 24.84 11.56
N MET A 186 -4.62 23.55 11.91
CA MET A 186 -4.79 22.48 10.93
C MET A 186 -6.03 22.71 10.05
N TYR A 187 -7.14 23.20 10.64
CA TYR A 187 -8.34 23.57 9.89
C TYR A 187 -8.03 24.70 8.89
N PHE A 188 -7.31 25.74 9.32
CA PHE A 188 -6.92 26.86 8.45
C PHE A 188 -5.98 26.39 7.33
N LEU A 189 -4.98 25.60 7.63
CA LEU A 189 -4.04 25.03 6.64
C LEU A 189 -4.79 24.24 5.55
N LYS A 190 -5.81 23.48 5.95
CA LYS A 190 -6.60 22.64 5.03
C LYS A 190 -7.60 23.43 4.20
N ASN A 191 -8.33 24.36 4.83
CA ASN A 191 -9.52 24.98 4.23
C ASN A 191 -9.30 26.43 3.79
N SER A 192 -8.19 27.06 4.17
CA SER A 192 -7.94 28.50 3.97
C SER A 192 -9.06 29.39 4.54
N GLU A 193 -9.56 28.99 5.70
CA GLU A 193 -10.70 29.62 6.38
C GLU A 193 -10.44 29.68 7.89
N VAL A 194 -10.80 30.80 8.51
CA VAL A 194 -10.74 30.98 9.97
C VAL A 194 -12.15 31.26 10.47
N LYS A 195 -12.68 30.37 11.33
CA LYS A 195 -14.01 30.54 11.97
C LYS A 195 -13.95 31.62 13.04
N ASP A 196 -15.04 32.31 13.25
CA ASP A 196 -15.13 33.37 14.29
C ASP A 196 -14.97 32.85 15.72
N THR A 197 -15.19 31.54 15.91
CA THR A 197 -15.02 30.84 17.18
C THR A 197 -13.57 30.45 17.48
N PHE A 198 -12.68 30.58 16.52
CA PHE A 198 -11.29 30.19 16.69
C PHE A 198 -10.54 31.21 17.56
N ARG A 199 -9.67 30.70 18.44
CA ARG A 199 -8.92 31.48 19.44
C ARG A 199 -7.43 31.21 19.43
N ALA A 200 -6.95 30.32 18.53
CA ALA A 200 -5.52 30.01 18.43
C ALA A 200 -4.74 31.28 18.15
N LYS A 201 -3.57 31.38 18.78
CA LYS A 201 -2.65 32.51 18.64
C LYS A 201 -2.31 32.74 17.16
N GLY A 202 -2.35 33.97 16.70
CA GLY A 202 -2.03 34.37 15.33
C GLY A 202 -3.15 34.16 14.31
N LEU A 203 -4.21 33.39 14.57
CA LEU A 203 -5.30 33.18 13.61
C LEU A 203 -6.17 34.44 13.39
N LYS A 204 -6.32 35.26 14.40
CA LYS A 204 -7.03 36.54 14.25
C LYS A 204 -6.26 37.47 13.29
N GLU A 205 -4.98 37.56 13.50
CA GLU A 205 -4.04 38.33 12.66
C GLU A 205 -3.96 37.74 11.26
N ALA A 206 -3.94 36.41 11.14
CA ALA A 206 -3.99 35.70 9.86
C ALA A 206 -5.24 36.08 9.04
N LYS A 207 -6.40 36.20 9.69
CA LYS A 207 -7.65 36.63 9.05
C LYS A 207 -7.55 38.02 8.42
N ASP A 208 -6.77 38.90 9.04
CA ASP A 208 -6.55 40.26 8.56
C ASP A 208 -5.45 40.34 7.48
N VAL A 209 -4.34 39.69 7.70
CA VAL A 209 -3.18 39.70 6.79
C VAL A 209 -3.44 38.93 5.50
N LEU A 210 -4.20 37.82 5.60
CA LEU A 210 -4.44 36.88 4.49
C LEU A 210 -5.79 37.13 3.78
N ASP A 211 -6.42 38.27 4.01
CA ASP A 211 -7.60 38.68 3.25
C ASP A 211 -7.22 38.93 1.77
N ILE A 212 -7.80 38.13 0.87
CA ILE A 212 -7.56 38.26 -0.59
C ILE A 212 -7.83 39.69 -1.09
N MET A 213 -8.79 40.38 -0.49
CA MET A 213 -9.12 41.75 -0.89
C MET A 213 -8.04 42.78 -0.57
N ARG A 214 -7.04 42.42 0.22
CA ARG A 214 -5.90 43.30 0.56
C ARG A 214 -4.70 43.11 -0.36
N LEU A 215 -4.74 42.17 -1.29
CA LEU A 215 -3.69 41.98 -2.29
C LEU A 215 -3.65 43.17 -3.27
N ASN A 216 -2.47 43.63 -3.55
CA ASN A 216 -2.25 44.56 -4.68
C ASN A 216 -2.40 43.81 -6.02
N GLN A 217 -2.34 44.54 -7.12
CA GLN A 217 -2.57 43.99 -8.47
C GLN A 217 -1.58 42.87 -8.83
N ASP A 218 -0.27 43.08 -8.56
CA ASP A 218 0.78 42.10 -8.85
C ASP A 218 0.64 40.84 -7.98
N GLN A 219 0.33 41.02 -6.71
CA GLN A 219 0.06 39.92 -5.79
C GLN A 219 -1.18 39.13 -6.20
N THR A 220 -2.25 39.80 -6.61
CA THR A 220 -3.48 39.16 -7.13
C THR A 220 -3.18 38.32 -8.36
N TYR A 221 -2.41 38.88 -9.32
CA TYR A 221 -2.00 38.14 -10.52
C TYR A 221 -1.15 36.91 -10.15
N SER A 222 -0.14 37.08 -9.30
CA SER A 222 0.70 35.97 -8.83
C SER A 222 -0.09 34.89 -8.09
N TYR A 223 -1.06 35.27 -7.26
CA TYR A 223 -1.89 34.33 -6.54
C TYR A 223 -2.83 33.55 -7.45
N ASN A 224 -3.44 34.20 -8.45
CA ASN A 224 -4.28 33.56 -9.42
C ASN A 224 -3.49 32.54 -10.27
N ARG A 225 -2.30 32.90 -10.74
CA ARG A 225 -1.40 31.94 -11.42
C ARG A 225 -1.05 30.73 -10.56
N TYR A 226 -0.85 30.95 -9.27
CA TYR A 226 -0.61 29.87 -8.32
C TYR A 226 -1.83 28.95 -8.19
N LEU A 227 -3.05 29.49 -8.11
CA LEU A 227 -4.28 28.69 -8.09
C LEU A 227 -4.46 27.87 -9.39
N GLU A 228 -4.20 28.46 -10.55
CA GLU A 228 -4.20 27.78 -11.83
C GLU A 228 -3.21 26.60 -11.86
N PHE A 229 -2.00 26.84 -11.36
CA PHE A 229 -1.00 25.77 -11.22
C PHE A 229 -1.49 24.62 -10.34
N LEU A 230 -2.15 24.91 -9.21
CA LEU A 230 -2.73 23.85 -8.36
C LEU A 230 -3.84 23.06 -9.08
N HIS A 231 -4.68 23.72 -9.87
CA HIS A 231 -5.69 23.04 -10.69
C HIS A 231 -5.05 22.13 -11.75
N TYR A 232 -4.02 22.63 -12.43
CA TYR A 232 -3.26 21.82 -13.38
C TYR A 232 -2.64 20.58 -12.73
N LYS A 233 -1.99 20.74 -11.58
CA LYS A 233 -1.39 19.62 -10.82
C LYS A 233 -2.44 18.61 -10.34
N ALA A 234 -3.60 19.07 -9.90
CA ALA A 234 -4.69 18.18 -9.51
C ALA A 234 -5.18 17.32 -10.71
N SER A 235 -5.29 17.93 -11.89
CA SER A 235 -5.66 17.23 -13.12
C SER A 235 -4.59 16.23 -13.58
N GLU A 236 -3.31 16.58 -13.46
CA GLU A 236 -2.19 15.69 -13.75
C GLU A 236 -2.21 14.45 -12.85
N ILE A 237 -2.38 14.64 -11.53
CA ILE A 237 -2.48 13.56 -10.56
C ILE A 237 -3.69 12.66 -10.85
N MET A 238 -4.83 13.24 -11.22
CA MET A 238 -6.02 12.48 -11.60
C MET A 238 -5.74 11.61 -12.83
N SER A 239 -5.16 12.17 -13.88
CA SER A 239 -4.79 11.43 -15.09
C SER A 239 -3.82 10.28 -14.80
N LEU A 240 -2.82 10.48 -13.95
CA LEU A 240 -1.89 9.42 -13.53
C LEU A 240 -2.58 8.31 -12.73
N ARG A 241 -3.56 8.65 -11.90
CA ARG A 241 -4.36 7.66 -11.16
C ARG A 241 -5.22 6.83 -12.10
N ASP A 242 -5.86 7.45 -13.08
CA ASP A 242 -6.69 6.77 -14.06
C ASP A 242 -5.84 5.81 -14.92
N GLN A 243 -4.67 6.25 -15.40
CA GLN A 243 -3.72 5.39 -16.11
C GLN A 243 -3.25 4.21 -15.25
N ALA A 244 -2.95 4.45 -13.98
CA ALA A 244 -2.54 3.38 -13.06
C ALA A 244 -3.69 2.41 -12.73
N ALA A 245 -4.94 2.86 -12.74
CA ALA A 245 -6.12 2.02 -12.59
C ALA A 245 -6.33 1.14 -13.83
N GLU A 246 -6.28 1.73 -15.02
CA GLU A 246 -6.38 1.01 -16.29
C GLU A 246 -5.30 -0.07 -16.43
N PHE A 247 -4.05 0.26 -16.09
CA PHE A 247 -2.95 -0.70 -16.10
C PHE A 247 -3.20 -1.88 -15.15
N ARG A 248 -3.74 -1.62 -13.95
CA ARG A 248 -4.10 -2.69 -12.99
C ARG A 248 -5.21 -3.59 -13.54
N GLU A 249 -6.24 -3.02 -14.14
CA GLU A 249 -7.33 -3.79 -14.74
C GLU A 249 -6.83 -4.71 -15.87
N ILE A 250 -5.89 -4.22 -16.70
CA ILE A 250 -5.26 -5.02 -17.75
C ILE A 250 -4.47 -6.18 -17.13
N GLN A 251 -3.65 -5.92 -16.14
CA GLN A 251 -2.87 -6.94 -15.46
C GLN A 251 -3.76 -8.00 -14.76
N GLU A 252 -4.81 -7.56 -14.07
CA GLU A 252 -5.76 -8.47 -13.42
C GLU A 252 -6.46 -9.36 -14.44
N ARG A 253 -6.81 -8.82 -15.62
CA ARG A 253 -7.39 -9.60 -16.72
C ARG A 253 -6.42 -10.63 -17.25
N GLU A 254 -5.20 -10.24 -17.57
CA GLU A 254 -4.14 -11.14 -18.05
C GLU A 254 -3.85 -12.27 -17.06
N ILE A 255 -3.74 -11.96 -15.77
CA ILE A 255 -3.54 -12.94 -14.71
C ILE A 255 -4.73 -13.89 -14.63
N THR A 256 -5.96 -13.37 -14.70
CA THR A 256 -7.20 -14.17 -14.63
C THR A 256 -7.29 -15.12 -15.82
N GLU A 257 -7.00 -14.64 -17.03
CA GLU A 257 -6.99 -15.45 -18.25
C GLU A 257 -5.95 -16.58 -18.16
N LYS A 258 -4.73 -16.24 -17.73
CA LYS A 258 -3.66 -17.22 -17.56
C LYS A 258 -3.99 -18.29 -16.52
N VAL A 259 -4.47 -17.88 -15.35
CA VAL A 259 -4.86 -18.81 -14.27
C VAL A 259 -6.04 -19.68 -14.72
N THR A 260 -7.04 -19.10 -15.39
CA THR A 260 -8.18 -19.85 -15.92
C THR A 260 -7.75 -20.88 -16.96
N SER A 261 -6.86 -20.51 -17.86
CA SER A 261 -6.29 -21.42 -18.87
C SER A 261 -5.52 -22.58 -18.22
N GLU A 262 -4.63 -22.27 -17.29
CA GLU A 262 -3.84 -23.30 -16.58
C GLU A 262 -4.72 -24.27 -15.76
N ILE A 263 -5.74 -23.73 -15.07
CA ILE A 263 -6.68 -24.54 -14.30
C ILE A 263 -7.52 -25.41 -15.24
N THR A 264 -8.03 -24.83 -16.34
CA THR A 264 -8.85 -25.58 -17.31
C THR A 264 -8.05 -26.71 -17.94
N GLU A 265 -6.81 -26.48 -18.34
CA GLU A 265 -5.93 -27.50 -18.89
C GLU A 265 -5.65 -28.63 -17.89
N LYS A 266 -5.30 -28.29 -16.66
CA LYS A 266 -5.07 -29.26 -15.58
C LYS A 266 -6.30 -30.09 -15.26
N VAL A 267 -7.45 -29.44 -15.06
CA VAL A 267 -8.72 -30.15 -14.75
C VAL A 267 -9.12 -31.02 -15.91
N THR A 268 -9.04 -30.54 -17.14
CA THR A 268 -9.38 -31.34 -18.33
C THR A 268 -8.45 -32.55 -18.46
N SER A 269 -7.16 -32.41 -18.25
CA SER A 269 -6.19 -33.50 -18.27
C SER A 269 -6.50 -34.54 -17.18
N GLU A 270 -6.65 -34.13 -15.93
CA GLU A 270 -6.92 -35.02 -14.81
C GLU A 270 -8.25 -35.74 -14.95
N VAL A 271 -9.30 -35.02 -15.37
CA VAL A 271 -10.63 -35.64 -15.58
C VAL A 271 -10.60 -36.61 -16.74
N THR A 272 -9.94 -36.26 -17.86
CA THR A 272 -9.83 -37.17 -19.02
C THR A 272 -9.06 -38.44 -18.66
N GLU A 273 -7.94 -38.31 -17.96
CA GLU A 273 -7.14 -39.47 -17.51
C GLU A 273 -7.96 -40.39 -16.57
N LYS A 274 -8.62 -39.81 -15.59
CA LYS A 274 -9.44 -40.56 -14.63
C LYS A 274 -10.63 -41.28 -15.28
N VAL A 275 -11.38 -40.55 -16.11
CA VAL A 275 -12.52 -41.11 -16.82
C VAL A 275 -12.07 -42.19 -17.80
N THR A 276 -10.99 -41.97 -18.55
CA THR A 276 -10.47 -42.99 -19.49
C THR A 276 -10.00 -44.24 -18.74
N SER A 277 -9.32 -44.10 -17.62
CA SER A 277 -8.88 -45.21 -16.78
C SER A 277 -10.07 -46.02 -16.22
N GLU A 278 -11.02 -45.35 -15.60
CA GLU A 278 -12.22 -46.01 -15.01
C GLU A 278 -13.10 -46.69 -16.05
N VAL A 279 -13.32 -46.05 -17.21
CA VAL A 279 -14.09 -46.60 -18.30
C VAL A 279 -13.38 -47.80 -18.91
N THR A 280 -12.09 -47.71 -19.15
CA THR A 280 -11.29 -48.81 -19.71
C THR A 280 -11.29 -50.02 -18.78
N GLU A 281 -11.09 -49.83 -17.48
CA GLU A 281 -11.10 -50.89 -16.48
C GLU A 281 -12.47 -51.59 -16.41
N LYS A 282 -13.55 -50.81 -16.34
CA LYS A 282 -14.91 -51.33 -16.30
C LYS A 282 -15.28 -52.11 -17.56
N VAL A 283 -15.05 -51.54 -18.72
CA VAL A 283 -15.35 -52.18 -20.01
C VAL A 283 -14.51 -53.44 -20.19
N THR A 284 -13.23 -53.41 -19.86
CA THR A 284 -12.36 -54.59 -19.96
C THR A 284 -12.82 -55.71 -19.03
N SER A 285 -13.18 -55.38 -17.79
CA SER A 285 -13.70 -56.35 -16.82
C SER A 285 -14.99 -56.97 -17.28
N GLU A 286 -16.00 -56.17 -17.65
CA GLU A 286 -17.32 -56.67 -18.10
C GLU A 286 -17.23 -57.50 -19.39
N VAL A 287 -16.43 -57.05 -20.36
CA VAL A 287 -16.25 -57.78 -21.62
C VAL A 287 -15.50 -59.08 -21.37
N THR A 288 -14.44 -59.06 -20.54
CA THR A 288 -13.68 -60.30 -20.23
C THR A 288 -14.53 -61.31 -19.51
N GLU A 289 -15.34 -60.89 -18.52
CA GLU A 289 -16.23 -61.76 -17.79
C GLU A 289 -17.30 -62.39 -18.69
N LYS A 290 -17.94 -61.56 -19.52
CA LYS A 290 -18.99 -62.02 -20.46
C LYS A 290 -18.42 -62.95 -21.51
N VAL A 291 -17.32 -62.60 -22.16
CA VAL A 291 -16.68 -63.43 -23.18
C VAL A 291 -16.19 -64.75 -22.57
N THR A 292 -15.55 -64.70 -21.40
CA THR A 292 -15.10 -65.94 -20.73
C THR A 292 -16.23 -66.85 -20.37
N SER A 293 -17.33 -66.30 -19.85
CA SER A 293 -18.53 -67.09 -19.52
C SER A 293 -19.16 -67.74 -20.76
N GLU A 294 -19.42 -66.92 -21.80
CA GLU A 294 -20.04 -67.44 -23.05
C GLU A 294 -19.14 -68.45 -23.78
N VAL A 295 -17.85 -68.25 -23.85
CA VAL A 295 -16.88 -69.16 -24.47
C VAL A 295 -16.81 -70.45 -23.67
N THR A 296 -16.71 -70.35 -22.33
CA THR A 296 -16.67 -71.54 -21.45
C THR A 296 -17.90 -72.37 -21.57
N GLU A 297 -19.07 -71.75 -21.56
CA GLU A 297 -20.36 -72.46 -21.73
C GLU A 297 -20.45 -73.17 -23.09
N LYS A 298 -20.07 -72.47 -24.15
CA LYS A 298 -20.12 -72.97 -25.51
C LYS A 298 -19.14 -74.13 -25.72
N VAL A 299 -17.87 -73.95 -25.30
CA VAL A 299 -16.83 -75.00 -25.39
C VAL A 299 -17.22 -76.21 -24.56
N THR A 300 -17.73 -76.00 -23.34
CA THR A 300 -18.17 -77.10 -22.49
C THR A 300 -19.33 -77.87 -23.15
N SER A 301 -20.34 -77.19 -23.67
CA SER A 301 -21.49 -77.82 -24.38
C SER A 301 -21.06 -78.58 -25.61
N GLU A 302 -20.21 -77.97 -26.45
CA GLU A 302 -19.68 -78.64 -27.65
C GLU A 302 -18.85 -79.88 -27.29
N THR A 303 -18.01 -79.81 -26.27
CA THR A 303 -17.18 -80.91 -25.80
C THR A 303 -18.04 -82.08 -25.27
N MET A 304 -19.10 -81.79 -24.49
CA MET A 304 -20.01 -82.79 -23.96
C MET A 304 -20.79 -83.49 -25.07
N ILE A 305 -21.21 -82.73 -26.10
CA ILE A 305 -21.84 -83.30 -27.29
C ILE A 305 -20.89 -84.26 -28.03
N GLU A 306 -19.61 -83.91 -28.16
CA GLU A 306 -18.58 -84.71 -28.82
C GLU A 306 -18.27 -86.00 -28.01
N VAL A 307 -18.15 -85.85 -26.68
CA VAL A 307 -18.00 -87.04 -25.78
C VAL A 307 -19.21 -87.96 -25.89
N ALA A 308 -20.43 -87.38 -25.90
CA ALA A 308 -21.65 -88.21 -26.08
C ALA A 308 -21.68 -88.96 -27.41
N LYS A 309 -21.28 -88.34 -28.53
CA LYS A 309 -21.18 -88.95 -29.83
C LYS A 309 -20.19 -90.13 -29.83
N ASN A 310 -19.03 -89.96 -29.22
CA ASN A 310 -18.02 -91.01 -29.10
C ASN A 310 -18.46 -92.18 -28.22
N ALA A 311 -19.13 -91.86 -27.10
CA ALA A 311 -19.71 -92.86 -26.22
C ALA A 311 -20.83 -93.67 -26.91
N ILE A 312 -21.65 -93.01 -27.73
CA ILE A 312 -22.68 -93.72 -28.56
C ILE A 312 -22.02 -94.64 -29.56
N LYS A 313 -20.98 -94.23 -30.25
CA LYS A 313 -20.24 -95.07 -31.22
C LYS A 313 -19.60 -96.27 -30.57
N ASN A 314 -19.16 -96.15 -29.32
CA ASN A 314 -18.58 -97.26 -28.55
C ASN A 314 -19.58 -98.13 -27.85
N GLY A 315 -20.87 -97.93 -28.10
CA GLY A 315 -21.94 -98.83 -27.62
C GLY A 315 -22.36 -98.70 -26.17
N LEU A 316 -22.04 -97.58 -25.48
CA LEU A 316 -22.40 -97.33 -24.10
C LEU A 316 -23.90 -97.09 -23.97
N SER A 317 -24.49 -97.51 -22.79
CA SER A 317 -25.87 -97.28 -22.51
C SER A 317 -26.21 -95.79 -22.29
N ASP A 318 -27.51 -95.45 -22.54
CA ASP A 318 -27.95 -94.04 -22.39
C ASP A 318 -27.75 -93.56 -20.95
N GLU A 319 -27.89 -94.41 -19.92
CA GLU A 319 -27.71 -94.07 -18.50
C GLU A 319 -26.21 -93.65 -18.22
N ILE A 320 -25.26 -94.40 -18.79
CA ILE A 320 -23.84 -94.07 -18.62
C ILE A 320 -23.51 -92.76 -19.36
N ILE A 321 -24.04 -92.51 -20.52
CA ILE A 321 -23.81 -91.27 -21.30
C ILE A 321 -24.41 -90.07 -20.58
N ILE A 322 -25.56 -90.17 -19.94
CA ILE A 322 -26.11 -89.10 -19.07
C ILE A 322 -25.16 -88.81 -17.95
N GLN A 323 -24.63 -89.80 -17.24
CA GLN A 323 -23.71 -89.62 -16.12
C GLN A 323 -22.41 -88.90 -16.50
N ILE A 324 -21.83 -89.15 -17.63
CA ILE A 324 -20.58 -88.61 -18.04
C ILE A 324 -20.69 -87.30 -18.79
N THR A 325 -21.83 -86.97 -19.38
CA THR A 325 -21.99 -85.70 -20.19
C THR A 325 -23.00 -84.76 -19.63
N ASN A 326 -23.79 -85.17 -18.66
CA ASN A 326 -24.90 -84.40 -18.08
C ASN A 326 -25.95 -83.95 -19.13
N LEU A 327 -25.94 -84.50 -20.34
CA LEU A 327 -26.95 -84.24 -21.36
C LEU A 327 -28.27 -84.95 -21.05
N SER A 328 -29.33 -84.30 -21.44
CA SER A 328 -30.67 -84.93 -21.24
C SER A 328 -30.88 -86.18 -22.09
N ILE A 329 -31.69 -87.09 -21.63
CA ILE A 329 -32.04 -88.32 -22.38
C ILE A 329 -32.61 -88.03 -23.78
N LEU A 330 -33.29 -86.90 -23.96
CA LEU A 330 -33.80 -86.43 -25.26
C LEU A 330 -32.70 -86.05 -26.23
N GLU A 331 -31.64 -85.36 -25.73
CA GLU A 331 -30.47 -84.97 -26.53
C GLU A 331 -29.67 -86.23 -26.98
N ILE A 332 -29.45 -87.18 -26.05
CA ILE A 332 -28.74 -88.37 -26.35
C ILE A 332 -29.52 -89.24 -27.41
N LYS A 333 -30.83 -89.35 -27.26
CA LYS A 333 -31.64 -90.05 -28.27
C LYS A 333 -31.64 -89.39 -29.64
N LYS A 334 -31.57 -88.00 -29.67
CA LYS A 334 -31.41 -87.23 -30.92
C LYS A 334 -30.04 -87.50 -31.55
N LEU A 335 -28.97 -87.50 -30.75
CA LEU A 335 -27.59 -87.80 -31.22
C LEU A 335 -27.50 -89.25 -31.75
N ARG A 336 -28.08 -90.26 -31.02
CA ARG A 336 -28.09 -91.66 -31.46
C ARG A 336 -28.84 -91.84 -32.77
N LYS A 337 -29.96 -91.16 -32.94
CA LYS A 337 -30.69 -91.15 -34.21
C LYS A 337 -29.91 -90.56 -35.39
N LYS A 338 -29.08 -89.55 -35.10
CA LYS A 338 -28.26 -88.93 -36.14
C LYS A 338 -27.02 -89.81 -36.50
N ILE A 339 -26.44 -90.53 -35.53
CA ILE A 339 -25.30 -91.43 -35.76
C ILE A 339 -25.68 -92.71 -36.46
N ASN A 340 -26.89 -93.28 -36.12
CA ASN A 340 -27.38 -94.50 -36.71
C ASN A 340 -28.02 -94.32 -38.11
N LYS A 341 -28.07 -93.06 -38.64
CA LYS A 341 -28.49 -92.72 -39.98
C LYS A 341 -27.36 -92.59 -40.99
N ILE A 342 -26.11 -92.63 -40.49
CA ILE A 342 -24.88 -92.65 -41.28
C ILE A 342 -24.35 -94.13 -41.31
#